data_1205f697e73e80e6871547dfae0094a9
#
_entry.id   1205f697e73e80e6871547dfae0094a9
#
_cell.length_a   1.000
_cell.length_b   1.000
_cell.length_c   1.000
_cell.angle_alpha   90.00
_cell.angle_beta   90.00
_cell.angle_gamma   90.00
#
_symmetry.space_group_name_H-M   'P 1'
#
loop_
_entity.id
_entity.type
_entity.pdbx_description
1 polymer ?
#
loop_
_entity_poly.entity_id
_entity_poly.type
_entity_poly.pdbx_seq_one_letter_code
_entity_poly.pdbx_strand_id
1 'polypeptide(L)'
;VYEHECGELASQLLQRTLMREQCFNQALVLYSDNGAPMKSLTFKAKMEELGITSSYSRPRVRDDNPYVESLFRTVKYMPSWPTKGFETIDSSRSWVEAFVRWYNTEHKHSKLNYITPSERHNGKDKEILKRRAKALLAAKELNPERWPGDIRNCEPVGDVHLNPEREVA
;
A
#
# COMPACT_ATOMS: atom_id res chain seq x y z
N VAL A 1 -0.86 0.70 -17.05
CA VAL A 1 -1.03 -0.68 -17.54
C VAL A 1 -0.42 -0.79 -18.92
N TYR A 2 0.29 -1.88 -19.19
CA TYR A 2 0.97 -2.17 -20.45
C TYR A 2 0.75 -3.65 -20.80
N GLU A 3 0.98 -4.02 -22.04
CA GLU A 3 0.79 -5.40 -22.52
C GLU A 3 1.87 -6.37 -22.04
N HIS A 4 3.03 -5.83 -21.68
CA HIS A 4 4.18 -6.60 -21.19
C HIS A 4 4.86 -5.87 -20.05
N GLU A 5 5.65 -6.60 -19.28
CA GLU A 5 6.51 -6.05 -18.24
C GLU A 5 7.97 -6.04 -18.68
N CYS A 6 8.67 -4.93 -18.40
CA CYS A 6 10.11 -4.81 -18.66
C CYS A 6 10.74 -3.78 -17.72
N GLY A 7 12.08 -3.77 -17.69
CA GLY A 7 12.85 -2.86 -16.83
C GLY A 7 12.66 -1.38 -17.18
N GLU A 8 12.45 -1.06 -18.46
CA GLU A 8 12.19 0.30 -18.94
C GLU A 8 10.89 0.85 -18.39
N LEU A 9 9.81 0.06 -18.43
CA LEU A 9 8.51 0.47 -17.89
C LEU A 9 8.55 0.61 -16.37
N ALA A 10 9.26 -0.28 -15.67
CA ALA A 10 9.50 -0.17 -14.24
C ALA A 10 10.28 1.12 -13.91
N SER A 11 11.32 1.45 -14.69
CA SER A 11 12.13 2.67 -14.54
C SER A 11 11.29 3.95 -14.72
N GLN A 12 10.43 3.98 -15.74
CA GLN A 12 9.52 5.09 -15.98
C GLN A 12 8.51 5.26 -14.84
N LEU A 13 7.96 4.17 -14.32
CA LEU A 13 7.03 4.19 -13.19
C LEU A 13 7.71 4.77 -11.95
N LEU A 14 8.92 4.29 -11.63
CA LEU A 14 9.71 4.77 -10.50
C LEU A 14 9.95 6.28 -10.60
N GLN A 15 10.45 6.75 -11.74
CA GLN A 15 10.72 8.17 -11.96
C GLN A 15 9.46 9.03 -11.82
N ARG A 16 8.32 8.61 -12.40
CA ARG A 16 7.04 9.32 -12.25
C ARG A 16 6.57 9.35 -10.79
N THR A 17 6.81 8.29 -10.04
CA THR A 17 6.45 8.22 -8.62
C THR A 17 7.26 9.23 -7.82
N LEU A 18 8.57 9.30 -8.02
CA LEU A 18 9.43 10.28 -7.36
C LEU A 18 9.02 11.73 -7.66
N MET A 19 8.66 12.00 -8.93
CA MET A 19 8.15 13.31 -9.34
C MET A 19 6.85 13.67 -8.62
N ARG A 20 5.91 12.74 -8.58
CA ARG A 20 4.60 12.95 -7.95
C ARG A 20 4.72 13.18 -6.44
N GLU A 21 5.53 12.36 -5.78
CA GLU A 21 5.70 12.41 -4.32
C GLU A 21 6.76 13.46 -3.88
N GLN A 22 7.41 14.13 -4.83
CA GLN A 22 8.45 15.16 -4.57
C GLN A 22 9.56 14.68 -3.63
N CYS A 23 9.96 13.43 -3.75
CA CYS A 23 10.93 12.79 -2.85
C CYS A 23 12.31 12.60 -3.49
N PHE A 24 12.71 13.48 -4.40
CA PHE A 24 14.06 13.53 -4.93
C PHE A 24 15.07 13.87 -3.82
N ASN A 25 16.26 13.32 -3.92
CA ASN A 25 17.36 13.54 -2.96
C ASN A 25 17.07 13.07 -1.52
N GLN A 26 16.09 12.21 -1.34
CA GLN A 26 15.86 11.53 -0.07
C GLN A 26 16.52 10.16 -0.06
N ALA A 27 16.96 9.69 1.10
CA ALA A 27 17.45 8.33 1.27
C ALA A 27 16.29 7.35 1.16
N LEU A 28 16.05 6.84 -0.05
CA LEU A 28 14.95 5.93 -0.34
C LEU A 28 15.45 4.50 -0.50
N VAL A 29 14.66 3.57 -0.02
CA VAL A 29 14.84 2.14 -0.26
C VAL A 29 13.65 1.62 -1.04
N LEU A 30 13.89 1.05 -2.22
CA LEU A 30 12.87 0.35 -2.97
C LEU A 30 12.90 -1.13 -2.61
N TYR A 31 11.84 -1.57 -1.94
CA TYR A 31 11.61 -2.98 -1.67
C TYR A 31 10.82 -3.62 -2.80
N SER A 32 11.32 -4.73 -3.34
CA SER A 32 10.65 -5.46 -4.42
C SER A 32 10.80 -6.97 -4.29
N ASP A 33 10.01 -7.71 -5.05
CA ASP A 33 10.23 -9.12 -5.26
C ASP A 33 11.46 -9.38 -6.17
N ASN A 34 11.69 -10.66 -6.48
CA ASN A 34 12.78 -11.08 -7.35
C ASN A 34 12.38 -11.15 -8.84
N GLY A 35 11.33 -10.44 -9.25
CA GLY A 35 10.86 -10.41 -10.63
C GLY A 35 11.92 -9.94 -11.64
N ALA A 36 11.85 -10.46 -12.88
CA ALA A 36 12.82 -10.13 -13.93
C ALA A 36 12.94 -8.63 -14.21
N PRO A 37 11.86 -7.83 -14.28
CA PRO A 37 11.95 -6.38 -14.47
C PRO A 37 12.74 -5.68 -13.36
N MET A 38 12.55 -6.11 -12.10
CA MET A 38 13.22 -5.52 -10.93
C MET A 38 14.71 -5.83 -10.86
N LYS A 39 15.13 -6.93 -11.50
CA LYS A 39 16.52 -7.36 -11.58
C LYS A 39 17.22 -6.95 -12.88
N SER A 40 16.51 -6.33 -13.81
CA SER A 40 17.09 -5.88 -15.08
C SER A 40 18.20 -4.85 -14.88
N LEU A 41 19.19 -4.86 -15.76
CA LEU A 41 20.28 -3.88 -15.72
C LEU A 41 19.77 -2.46 -15.90
N THR A 42 18.81 -2.26 -16.81
CA THR A 42 18.15 -0.96 -17.04
C THR A 42 17.53 -0.40 -15.75
N PHE A 43 16.80 -1.23 -15.02
CA PHE A 43 16.17 -0.79 -13.78
C PHE A 43 17.18 -0.50 -12.67
N LYS A 44 18.21 -1.34 -12.54
CA LYS A 44 19.30 -1.12 -11.57
C LYS A 44 20.07 0.17 -11.84
N ALA A 45 20.43 0.41 -13.11
CA ALA A 45 21.08 1.66 -13.51
C ALA A 45 20.22 2.89 -13.21
N LYS A 46 18.89 2.80 -13.42
CA LYS A 46 17.98 3.88 -13.08
C LYS A 46 17.88 4.11 -11.57
N MET A 47 17.88 3.08 -10.75
CA MET A 47 17.90 3.24 -9.28
C MET A 47 19.19 3.90 -8.80
N GLU A 48 20.33 3.52 -9.37
CA GLU A 48 21.62 4.13 -9.05
C GLU A 48 21.65 5.61 -9.46
N GLU A 49 21.20 5.94 -10.67
CA GLU A 49 21.05 7.33 -11.15
C GLU A 49 20.17 8.18 -10.18
N LEU A 50 19.13 7.61 -9.63
CA LEU A 50 18.19 8.27 -8.73
C LEU A 50 18.59 8.23 -7.25
N GLY A 51 19.72 7.60 -6.92
CA GLY A 51 20.21 7.45 -5.54
C GLY A 51 19.33 6.55 -4.65
N ILE A 52 18.64 5.58 -5.26
CA ILE A 52 17.71 4.67 -4.55
C ILE A 52 18.41 3.35 -4.24
N THR A 53 18.38 2.95 -2.98
CA THR A 53 18.87 1.63 -2.56
C THR A 53 17.85 0.55 -2.87
N SER A 54 18.28 -0.55 -3.48
CA SER A 54 17.42 -1.71 -3.72
C SER A 54 17.43 -2.66 -2.52
N SER A 55 16.25 -3.16 -2.17
CA SER A 55 16.07 -4.25 -1.21
C SER A 55 15.15 -5.29 -1.82
N TYR A 56 15.51 -6.55 -1.73
CA TYR A 56 14.77 -7.64 -2.35
C TYR A 56 14.22 -8.62 -1.32
N SER A 57 13.09 -9.24 -1.65
CA SER A 57 12.56 -10.37 -0.88
C SER A 57 13.61 -11.48 -0.78
N ARG A 58 13.71 -12.12 0.39
CA ARG A 58 14.60 -13.26 0.59
C ARG A 58 14.19 -14.42 -0.32
N PRO A 59 15.15 -15.13 -0.91
CA PRO A 59 14.84 -16.27 -1.78
C PRO A 59 14.03 -17.33 -1.01
N ARG A 60 12.93 -17.80 -1.60
CA ARG A 60 12.05 -18.86 -1.07
C ARG A 60 11.29 -18.52 0.22
N VAL A 61 11.26 -17.26 0.66
CA VAL A 61 10.44 -16.80 1.77
C VAL A 61 9.17 -16.18 1.21
N ARG A 62 8.03 -16.86 1.42
CA ARG A 62 6.73 -16.44 0.85
C ARG A 62 6.17 -15.18 1.49
N ASP A 63 6.46 -14.96 2.77
CA ASP A 63 5.84 -13.90 3.57
C ASP A 63 6.63 -12.57 3.54
N ASP A 64 7.61 -12.44 2.65
CA ASP A 64 8.46 -11.25 2.60
C ASP A 64 7.77 -10.05 1.92
N ASN A 65 6.66 -10.25 1.18
CA ASN A 65 5.94 -9.16 0.52
C ASN A 65 4.41 -9.19 0.78
N PRO A 66 3.97 -9.29 2.04
CA PRO A 66 2.56 -9.51 2.37
C PRO A 66 1.66 -8.32 2.00
N TYR A 67 2.21 -7.11 1.93
CA TYR A 67 1.44 -5.90 1.62
C TYR A 67 1.00 -5.88 0.15
N VAL A 68 1.90 -6.18 -0.78
CA VAL A 68 1.61 -6.25 -2.21
C VAL A 68 0.69 -7.44 -2.51
N GLU A 69 0.93 -8.58 -1.88
CA GLU A 69 0.05 -9.76 -2.01
C GLU A 69 -1.37 -9.47 -1.53
N SER A 70 -1.51 -8.78 -0.39
CA SER A 70 -2.81 -8.34 0.12
C SER A 70 -3.51 -7.37 -0.84
N LEU A 71 -2.77 -6.44 -1.45
CA LEU A 71 -3.31 -5.53 -2.46
C LEU A 71 -3.80 -6.31 -3.69
N PHE A 72 -2.99 -7.21 -4.25
CA PHE A 72 -3.40 -8.03 -5.39
C PHE A 72 -4.59 -8.94 -5.07
N ARG A 73 -4.67 -9.45 -3.84
CA ARG A 73 -5.86 -10.16 -3.40
C ARG A 73 -7.09 -9.26 -3.45
N THR A 74 -7.01 -8.05 -2.92
CA THR A 74 -8.11 -7.07 -2.96
C THR A 74 -8.53 -6.78 -4.41
N VAL A 75 -7.56 -6.58 -5.33
CA VAL A 75 -7.83 -6.41 -6.77
C VAL A 75 -8.62 -7.57 -7.35
N LYS A 76 -8.16 -8.80 -7.14
CA LYS A 76 -8.76 -10.02 -7.71
C LYS A 76 -10.17 -10.31 -7.18
N TYR A 77 -10.47 -9.91 -5.95
CA TYR A 77 -11.77 -10.14 -5.32
C TYR A 77 -12.71 -8.93 -5.40
N MET A 78 -12.35 -7.89 -6.14
CA MET A 78 -13.30 -6.80 -6.43
C MET A 78 -14.48 -7.34 -7.24
N PRO A 79 -15.73 -7.02 -6.86
CA PRO A 79 -16.91 -7.44 -7.62
C PRO A 79 -16.89 -7.00 -9.09
N SER A 80 -16.23 -5.88 -9.39
CA SER A 80 -16.06 -5.35 -10.74
C SER A 80 -14.88 -5.96 -11.51
N TRP A 81 -14.14 -6.91 -10.93
CA TRP A 81 -13.05 -7.59 -11.63
C TRP A 81 -13.59 -8.43 -12.78
N PRO A 82 -13.13 -8.24 -14.03
CA PRO A 82 -13.65 -8.99 -15.16
C PRO A 82 -13.09 -10.42 -15.16
N THR A 83 -13.96 -11.40 -14.94
CA THR A 83 -13.59 -12.83 -14.85
C THR A 83 -12.99 -13.37 -16.14
N LYS A 84 -13.33 -12.79 -17.30
CA LYS A 84 -12.81 -13.16 -18.63
C LYS A 84 -11.60 -12.32 -19.07
N GLY A 85 -11.10 -11.42 -18.19
CA GLY A 85 -10.07 -10.44 -18.55
C GLY A 85 -10.65 -9.19 -19.22
N PHE A 86 -9.77 -8.30 -19.64
CA PHE A 86 -10.12 -7.04 -20.29
C PHE A 86 -10.07 -7.21 -21.81
N GLU A 87 -11.05 -6.64 -22.52
CA GLU A 87 -11.10 -6.69 -23.97
C GLU A 87 -10.03 -5.82 -24.64
N THR A 88 -9.71 -4.68 -24.00
CA THR A 88 -8.71 -3.74 -24.50
C THR A 88 -7.81 -3.26 -23.36
N ILE A 89 -6.63 -2.75 -23.71
CA ILE A 89 -5.72 -2.14 -22.76
C ILE A 89 -6.33 -0.87 -22.15
N ASP A 90 -7.14 -0.13 -22.89
CA ASP A 90 -7.77 1.09 -22.39
C ASP A 90 -8.90 0.78 -21.41
N SER A 91 -9.65 -0.29 -21.62
CA SER A 91 -10.62 -0.77 -20.63
C SER A 91 -9.93 -1.20 -19.33
N SER A 92 -8.77 -1.85 -19.43
CA SER A 92 -7.98 -2.23 -18.25
C SER A 92 -7.42 -0.99 -17.51
N ARG A 93 -6.96 0.02 -18.22
CA ARG A 93 -6.48 1.28 -17.64
C ARG A 93 -7.58 2.02 -16.90
N SER A 94 -8.74 2.15 -17.52
CA SER A 94 -9.91 2.81 -16.92
C SER A 94 -10.36 2.09 -15.64
N TRP A 95 -10.38 0.76 -15.67
CA TRP A 95 -10.72 -0.04 -14.50
C TRP A 95 -9.68 0.13 -13.38
N VAL A 96 -8.39 0.06 -13.69
CA VAL A 96 -7.31 0.24 -12.71
C VAL A 96 -7.35 1.65 -12.11
N GLU A 97 -7.62 2.68 -12.91
CA GLU A 97 -7.77 4.05 -12.41
C GLU A 97 -8.92 4.16 -11.40
N ALA A 98 -10.08 3.60 -11.74
CA ALA A 98 -11.23 3.57 -10.84
C ALA A 98 -10.94 2.78 -9.55
N PHE A 99 -10.29 1.61 -9.67
CA PHE A 99 -9.85 0.83 -8.53
C PHE A 99 -8.90 1.60 -7.62
N VAL A 100 -7.86 2.22 -8.17
CA VAL A 100 -6.86 2.97 -7.39
C VAL A 100 -7.51 4.15 -6.67
N ARG A 101 -8.41 4.85 -7.34
CA ARG A 101 -9.18 5.95 -6.73
C ARG A 101 -9.99 5.44 -5.55
N TRP A 102 -10.83 4.42 -5.76
CA TRP A 102 -11.63 3.80 -4.71
C TRP A 102 -10.77 3.29 -3.55
N TYR A 103 -9.70 2.54 -3.85
CA TYR A 103 -8.81 1.98 -2.83
C TYR A 103 -8.18 3.05 -1.95
N ASN A 104 -7.71 4.13 -2.56
CA ASN A 104 -7.04 5.20 -1.84
C ASN A 104 -7.99 6.12 -1.07
N THR A 105 -9.21 6.36 -1.58
CA THR A 105 -10.08 7.41 -1.03
C THR A 105 -11.32 6.89 -0.29
N GLU A 106 -11.74 5.65 -0.55
CA GLU A 106 -12.99 5.10 -0.02
C GLU A 106 -12.79 3.84 0.80
N HIS A 107 -11.86 2.96 0.38
CA HIS A 107 -11.60 1.70 1.06
C HIS A 107 -11.05 1.91 2.46
N LYS A 108 -11.81 1.51 3.47
CA LYS A 108 -11.44 1.60 4.89
C LYS A 108 -10.58 0.39 5.27
N HIS A 109 -9.29 0.58 5.40
CA HIS A 109 -8.32 -0.48 5.60
C HIS A 109 -8.26 -0.93 7.08
N SER A 110 -8.54 -2.19 7.38
CA SER A 110 -8.57 -2.70 8.76
C SER A 110 -7.23 -2.53 9.49
N LYS A 111 -6.11 -2.75 8.80
CA LYS A 111 -4.76 -2.54 9.36
C LYS A 111 -4.39 -1.07 9.59
N LEU A 112 -5.18 -0.14 9.06
CA LEU A 112 -5.07 1.29 9.34
C LEU A 112 -6.17 1.78 10.30
N ASN A 113 -6.73 0.88 11.11
CA ASN A 113 -7.85 1.19 11.99
C ASN A 113 -9.05 1.83 11.25
N TYR A 114 -9.37 1.28 10.06
CA TYR A 114 -10.46 1.75 9.20
C TYR A 114 -10.33 3.21 8.74
N ILE A 115 -9.10 3.62 8.47
CA ILE A 115 -8.74 4.85 7.75
C ILE A 115 -8.44 4.51 6.30
N THR A 116 -8.65 5.43 5.36
CA THR A 116 -8.25 5.23 3.98
C THR A 116 -6.74 5.46 3.80
N PRO A 117 -6.10 4.83 2.79
CA PRO A 117 -4.71 5.11 2.47
C PRO A 117 -4.40 6.60 2.27
N SER A 118 -5.26 7.33 1.56
CA SER A 118 -5.09 8.79 1.36
C SER A 118 -5.18 9.59 2.66
N GLU A 119 -6.09 9.24 3.57
CA GLU A 119 -6.19 9.91 4.87
C GLU A 119 -4.91 9.69 5.68
N ARG A 120 -4.35 8.47 5.65
CA ARG A 120 -3.08 8.15 6.32
C ARG A 120 -1.89 8.86 5.66
N HIS A 121 -1.78 8.80 4.34
CA HIS A 121 -0.69 9.42 3.58
C HIS A 121 -0.59 10.93 3.82
N ASN A 122 -1.75 11.59 3.94
CA ASN A 122 -1.83 13.04 4.20
C ASN A 122 -1.80 13.40 5.69
N GLY A 123 -1.50 12.47 6.60
CA GLY A 123 -1.37 12.70 8.04
C GLY A 123 -2.67 13.04 8.77
N LYS A 124 -3.84 12.78 8.14
CA LYS A 124 -5.16 13.07 8.72
C LYS A 124 -5.66 12.00 9.69
N ASP A 125 -4.99 10.87 9.73
CA ASP A 125 -5.33 9.71 10.55
C ASP A 125 -5.42 10.03 12.04
N LYS A 126 -4.48 10.79 12.58
CA LYS A 126 -4.42 11.16 14.02
C LYS A 126 -5.67 11.89 14.45
N GLU A 127 -6.08 12.89 13.70
CA GLU A 127 -7.29 13.68 14.02
C GLU A 127 -8.57 12.83 13.89
N ILE A 128 -8.67 12.05 12.81
CA ILE A 128 -9.83 11.19 12.55
C ILE A 128 -9.98 10.15 13.67
N LEU A 129 -8.89 9.51 14.09
CA LEU A 129 -8.90 8.49 15.13
C LEU A 129 -9.22 9.11 16.50
N LYS A 130 -8.66 10.26 16.82
CA LYS A 130 -8.99 11.00 18.05
C LYS A 130 -10.48 11.36 18.14
N ARG A 131 -11.06 11.87 17.04
CA ARG A 131 -12.49 12.17 16.96
C ARG A 131 -13.34 10.92 17.11
N ARG A 132 -12.93 9.80 16.50
CA ARG A 132 -13.61 8.50 16.63
C ARG A 132 -13.56 7.97 18.06
N ALA A 133 -12.39 8.02 18.72
CA ALA A 133 -12.26 7.61 20.12
C ALA A 133 -13.21 8.40 21.02
N LYS A 134 -13.27 9.73 20.86
CA LYS A 134 -14.19 10.59 21.62
C LYS A 134 -15.66 10.18 21.41
N ALA A 135 -16.06 9.93 20.17
CA ALA A 135 -17.43 9.50 19.87
C ALA A 135 -17.77 8.13 20.47
N LEU A 136 -16.83 7.17 20.43
CA LEU A 136 -17.04 5.84 21.00
C LEU A 136 -17.10 5.88 22.53
N LEU A 137 -16.26 6.69 23.19
CA LEU A 137 -16.30 6.89 24.64
C LEU A 137 -17.63 7.50 25.08
N ALA A 138 -18.07 8.56 24.42
CA ALA A 138 -19.36 9.17 24.72
C ALA A 138 -20.53 8.18 24.51
N ALA A 139 -20.48 7.35 23.46
CA ALA A 139 -21.50 6.32 23.23
C ALA A 139 -21.48 5.22 24.31
N LYS A 140 -20.29 4.87 24.82
CA LYS A 140 -20.13 3.91 25.93
C LYS A 140 -20.67 4.48 27.24
N GLU A 141 -20.42 5.74 27.52
CA GLU A 141 -20.97 6.42 28.71
C GLU A 141 -22.50 6.48 28.72
N LEU A 142 -23.12 6.69 27.56
CA LEU A 142 -24.56 6.75 27.40
C LEU A 142 -25.25 5.37 27.49
N ASN A 143 -24.57 4.29 27.12
CA ASN A 143 -25.15 2.95 27.08
C ASN A 143 -24.10 1.90 27.51
N PRO A 144 -23.67 1.92 28.77
CA PRO A 144 -22.55 1.07 29.24
C PRO A 144 -22.83 -0.43 29.10
N GLU A 145 -24.11 -0.84 29.19
CA GLU A 145 -24.54 -2.24 29.06
C GLU A 145 -24.29 -2.85 27.67
N ARG A 146 -24.08 -2.02 26.64
CA ARG A 146 -23.74 -2.46 25.27
C ARG A 146 -22.24 -2.70 25.07
N TRP A 147 -21.42 -2.42 26.07
CA TRP A 147 -19.98 -2.43 25.99
C TRP A 147 -19.37 -3.40 27.00
N PRO A 148 -19.21 -4.68 26.66
CA PRO A 148 -18.64 -5.68 27.57
C PRO A 148 -17.15 -5.48 27.88
N GLY A 149 -16.51 -4.54 27.23
CA GLY A 149 -15.09 -4.21 27.38
C GLY A 149 -14.78 -2.77 26.93
N ASP A 150 -13.53 -2.51 26.61
CA ASP A 150 -13.11 -1.19 26.13
C ASP A 150 -13.54 -0.91 24.70
N ILE A 151 -13.45 0.36 24.29
CA ILE A 151 -13.66 0.75 22.90
C ILE A 151 -12.57 0.12 22.03
N ARG A 152 -12.87 -0.01 20.70
CA ARG A 152 -11.82 -0.48 19.77
C ARG A 152 -10.60 0.42 19.81
N ASN A 153 -9.43 -0.16 19.50
CA ASN A 153 -8.21 0.62 19.36
C ASN A 153 -8.38 1.73 18.29
N CYS A 154 -8.16 2.96 18.70
CA CYS A 154 -8.17 4.16 17.87
C CYS A 154 -6.80 4.86 17.85
N GLU A 155 -5.74 4.17 18.26
CA GLU A 155 -4.39 4.71 18.16
C GLU A 155 -3.92 4.69 16.70
N PRO A 156 -3.22 5.75 16.26
CA PRO A 156 -2.60 5.75 14.93
C PRO A 156 -1.60 4.59 14.79
N VAL A 157 -1.61 3.95 13.62
CA VAL A 157 -0.58 2.95 13.31
C VAL A 157 0.78 3.64 13.25
N GLY A 158 1.75 3.15 13.99
CA GLY A 158 3.13 3.64 13.98
C GLY A 158 3.88 3.33 12.68
N ASP A 159 5.19 3.37 12.74
CA ASP A 159 6.05 3.02 11.61
C ASP A 159 5.89 1.53 11.27
N VAL A 160 5.88 1.24 9.99
CA VAL A 160 5.77 -0.13 9.48
C VAL A 160 7.13 -0.53 8.94
N HIS A 161 7.72 -1.55 9.54
CA HIS A 161 8.99 -2.11 9.10
C HIS A 161 8.74 -3.25 8.12
N LEU A 162 9.36 -3.17 6.95
CA LEU A 162 9.42 -4.28 6.01
C LEU A 162 10.54 -5.22 6.47
N ASN A 163 10.23 -6.51 6.58
CA ASN A 163 11.18 -7.54 7.05
C ASN A 163 11.86 -7.19 8.37
N PRO A 164 11.10 -6.98 9.46
CA PRO A 164 11.72 -6.77 10.76
C PRO A 164 12.64 -7.96 11.09
N GLU A 165 13.83 -7.66 11.58
CA GLU A 165 14.71 -8.71 12.12
C GLU A 165 13.92 -9.46 13.18
N ARG A 166 13.75 -10.76 13.00
CA ARG A 166 13.18 -11.60 14.05
C ARG A 166 14.24 -11.70 15.12
N GLU A 167 13.98 -11.13 16.28
CA GLU A 167 14.77 -11.48 17.46
C GLU A 167 14.76 -13.00 17.57
N VAL A 168 15.93 -13.59 17.41
CA VAL A 168 16.13 -15.03 17.63
C VAL A 168 16.02 -15.23 19.14
N ALA A 169 14.88 -15.76 19.57
CA ALA A 169 14.65 -16.16 20.95
C ALA A 169 15.43 -17.43 21.28
#